data_a50e713a3b8adaa835a3aac605e85ab0
#
_entry.id   a50e713a3b8adaa835a3aac605e85ab0
#
_cell.length_a   1.000
_cell.length_b   1.000
_cell.length_c   1.000
_cell.angle_alpha   90.00
_cell.angle_beta   90.00
_cell.angle_gamma   90.00
#
_symmetry.space_group_name_H-M   'P 1'
#
loop_
_entity.id
_entity.type
_entity.pdbx_description
1 polymer ?
#
loop_
_entity_poly.entity_id
_entity_poly.type
_entity_poly.pdbx_seq_one_letter_code
_entity_poly.pdbx_strand_id
1 'polypeptide(L)'
;MVMDKVLEDLNFACQYIQKGSKTTWSKDMANAMKADICLWEGTFCKYRTAAENGKAADAARAQKFLTECVTACENVMNAGYELGNDYQATYNSVSLSSNPEVIFFKEYKDNLFYHSLIAYTCSSTQISGMTKDAFDAYLFKDGKPLALTSENKSDVGEEDADGNYSIAKLLEVRDARLAKTID
;
A
#
# COMPACT_ATOMS: atom_id res chain seq x y z
N MET A 1 -24.16 -11.68 -2.00
CA MET A 1 -23.16 -11.70 -0.88
C MET A 1 -22.76 -10.27 -0.56
N VAL A 2 -22.20 -9.99 0.63
CA VAL A 2 -21.85 -8.60 1.04
C VAL A 2 -20.97 -7.92 -0.01
N MET A 3 -19.87 -8.55 -0.42
CA MET A 3 -18.94 -7.96 -1.39
C MET A 3 -19.54 -7.67 -2.77
N ASP A 4 -20.60 -8.37 -3.18
CA ASP A 4 -21.30 -8.02 -4.43
C ASP A 4 -22.07 -6.71 -4.28
N LYS A 5 -22.63 -6.42 -3.11
CA LYS A 5 -23.27 -5.14 -2.83
C LYS A 5 -22.25 -4.00 -2.73
N VAL A 6 -21.11 -4.25 -2.10
CA VAL A 6 -20.00 -3.29 -2.09
C VAL A 6 -19.55 -2.96 -3.52
N LEU A 7 -19.43 -3.96 -4.40
CA LEU A 7 -19.10 -3.73 -5.80
C LEU A 7 -20.19 -2.92 -6.54
N GLU A 8 -21.48 -3.21 -6.29
CA GLU A 8 -22.58 -2.44 -6.87
C GLU A 8 -22.51 -0.96 -6.42
N ASP A 9 -22.27 -0.71 -5.13
CA ASP A 9 -22.15 0.65 -4.58
C ASP A 9 -20.93 1.39 -5.15
N LEU A 10 -19.79 0.71 -5.28
CA LEU A 10 -18.58 1.27 -5.89
C LEU A 10 -18.79 1.57 -7.38
N ASN A 11 -19.49 0.71 -8.12
CA ASN A 11 -19.83 0.96 -9.51
C ASN A 11 -20.73 2.18 -9.65
N PHE A 12 -21.71 2.32 -8.77
CA PHE A 12 -22.56 3.50 -8.70
C PHE A 12 -21.73 4.76 -8.42
N ALA A 13 -20.85 4.71 -7.44
CA ALA A 13 -19.96 5.82 -7.10
C ALA A 13 -19.07 6.22 -8.31
N CYS A 14 -18.43 5.25 -8.97
CA CYS A 14 -17.59 5.49 -10.15
C CYS A 14 -18.39 6.10 -11.32
N GLN A 15 -19.67 5.80 -11.42
CA GLN A 15 -20.53 6.33 -12.49
C GLN A 15 -21.01 7.77 -12.21
N TYR A 16 -21.38 8.08 -10.97
CA TYR A 16 -22.12 9.30 -10.66
C TYR A 16 -21.33 10.37 -9.92
N ILE A 17 -20.25 10.00 -9.19
CA ILE A 17 -19.39 11.01 -8.55
C ILE A 17 -18.62 11.78 -9.62
N GLN A 18 -18.66 13.10 -9.51
CA GLN A 18 -17.91 13.99 -10.40
C GLN A 18 -16.42 14.05 -10.02
N LYS A 19 -15.61 14.55 -10.94
CA LYS A 19 -14.20 14.86 -10.63
C LYS A 19 -14.17 15.96 -9.55
N GLY A 20 -13.49 15.70 -8.44
CA GLY A 20 -13.36 16.60 -7.30
C GLY A 20 -11.92 17.05 -7.06
N SER A 21 -11.71 17.77 -5.95
CA SER A 21 -10.37 18.05 -5.44
C SER A 21 -9.78 16.80 -4.76
N LYS A 22 -8.47 16.82 -4.48
CA LYS A 22 -7.80 15.73 -3.77
C LYS A 22 -8.23 15.57 -2.30
N THR A 23 -8.98 16.52 -1.76
CA THR A 23 -9.50 16.49 -0.37
C THR A 23 -10.99 16.17 -0.29
N THR A 24 -11.64 15.93 -1.42
CA THR A 24 -13.06 15.57 -1.50
C THR A 24 -13.26 14.25 -2.22
N TRP A 25 -14.39 13.60 -1.93
CA TRP A 25 -14.77 12.40 -2.66
C TRP A 25 -14.84 12.67 -4.16
N SER A 26 -14.13 11.90 -4.93
CA SER A 26 -14.02 12.08 -6.37
C SER A 26 -14.18 10.75 -7.10
N LYS A 27 -14.44 10.84 -8.40
CA LYS A 27 -14.51 9.67 -9.28
C LYS A 27 -13.22 8.88 -9.27
N ASP A 28 -12.07 9.56 -9.25
CA ASP A 28 -10.76 8.92 -9.26
C ASP A 28 -10.51 8.17 -7.94
N MET A 29 -10.89 8.76 -6.82
CA MET A 29 -10.86 8.08 -5.52
C MET A 29 -11.80 6.87 -5.49
N ALA A 30 -13.01 6.97 -6.04
CA ALA A 30 -13.94 5.84 -6.11
C ALA A 30 -13.36 4.68 -6.94
N ASN A 31 -12.69 4.97 -8.07
CA ASN A 31 -11.98 3.96 -8.86
C ASN A 31 -10.79 3.37 -8.08
N ALA A 32 -10.00 4.17 -7.38
CA ALA A 32 -8.89 3.67 -6.57
C ALA A 32 -9.37 2.74 -5.45
N MET A 33 -10.43 3.11 -4.73
CA MET A 33 -11.06 2.24 -3.71
C MET A 33 -11.63 0.96 -4.33
N LYS A 34 -12.26 1.06 -5.49
CA LYS A 34 -12.77 -0.11 -6.21
C LYS A 34 -11.64 -1.05 -6.58
N ALA A 35 -10.52 -0.53 -7.08
CA ALA A 35 -9.35 -1.32 -7.43
C ALA A 35 -8.82 -2.10 -6.22
N ASP A 36 -8.63 -1.43 -5.09
CA ASP A 36 -8.10 -2.03 -3.86
C ASP A 36 -9.04 -3.13 -3.31
N ILE A 37 -10.32 -2.81 -3.15
CA ILE A 37 -11.33 -3.74 -2.62
C ILE A 37 -11.50 -4.96 -3.55
N CYS A 38 -11.51 -4.73 -4.86
CA CYS A 38 -11.64 -5.82 -5.84
C CYS A 38 -10.37 -6.68 -5.92
N LEU A 39 -9.19 -6.10 -5.74
CA LEU A 39 -7.94 -6.86 -5.62
C LEU A 39 -7.99 -7.78 -4.41
N TRP A 40 -8.40 -7.24 -3.25
CA TRP A 40 -8.51 -8.02 -2.02
C TRP A 40 -9.50 -9.19 -2.16
N GLU A 41 -10.73 -8.94 -2.58
CA GLU A 41 -11.74 -9.99 -2.73
C GLU A 41 -11.34 -11.01 -3.80
N GLY A 42 -10.78 -10.55 -4.92
CA GLY A 42 -10.35 -11.41 -6.00
C GLY A 42 -9.21 -12.35 -5.60
N THR A 43 -8.19 -11.82 -4.93
CA THR A 43 -7.05 -12.63 -4.41
C THR A 43 -7.49 -13.53 -3.28
N PHE A 44 -8.33 -13.06 -2.35
CA PHE A 44 -8.92 -13.88 -1.30
C PHE A 44 -9.68 -15.07 -1.88
N CYS A 45 -10.56 -14.87 -2.86
CA CYS A 45 -11.30 -15.94 -3.51
C CYS A 45 -10.40 -16.91 -4.29
N LYS A 46 -9.28 -16.43 -4.83
CA LYS A 46 -8.32 -17.24 -5.58
C LYS A 46 -7.51 -18.17 -4.69
N TYR A 47 -7.06 -17.67 -3.55
CA TYR A 47 -6.03 -18.35 -2.75
C TYR A 47 -6.56 -18.97 -1.43
N ARG A 48 -7.78 -18.62 -0.99
CA ARG A 48 -8.36 -19.19 0.23
C ARG A 48 -8.50 -20.72 0.14
N THR A 49 -8.39 -21.38 1.28
CA THR A 49 -8.61 -22.82 1.42
C THR A 49 -9.80 -23.10 2.33
N ALA A 50 -10.43 -24.27 2.17
CA ALA A 50 -11.53 -24.69 3.04
C ALA A 50 -11.07 -24.90 4.49
N ALA A 51 -9.82 -25.33 4.68
CA ALA A 51 -9.25 -25.57 6.01
C ALA A 51 -9.07 -24.27 6.80
N GLU A 52 -8.60 -23.20 6.17
CA GLU A 52 -8.30 -21.94 6.84
C GLU A 52 -9.50 -21.00 6.91
N ASN A 53 -10.36 -21.02 5.89
CA ASN A 53 -11.41 -20.02 5.70
C ASN A 53 -12.83 -20.58 5.68
N GLY A 54 -12.99 -21.89 5.87
CA GLY A 54 -14.28 -22.57 5.81
C GLY A 54 -14.92 -22.62 4.41
N LYS A 55 -14.22 -22.12 3.37
CA LYS A 55 -14.66 -22.11 1.97
C LYS A 55 -13.50 -22.38 1.04
N ALA A 56 -13.71 -23.25 0.07
CA ALA A 56 -12.74 -23.50 -0.99
C ALA A 56 -12.54 -22.26 -1.89
N ALA A 57 -11.46 -22.27 -2.66
CA ALA A 57 -11.23 -21.29 -3.71
C ALA A 57 -12.40 -21.22 -4.70
N ASP A 58 -12.65 -20.04 -5.24
CA ASP A 58 -13.71 -19.76 -6.21
C ASP A 58 -13.11 -18.99 -7.38
N ALA A 59 -12.71 -19.72 -8.41
CA ALA A 59 -12.03 -19.16 -9.56
C ALA A 59 -12.92 -18.18 -10.37
N ALA A 60 -14.22 -18.49 -10.49
CA ALA A 60 -15.13 -17.63 -11.25
C ALA A 60 -15.34 -16.28 -10.53
N ARG A 61 -15.50 -16.32 -9.21
CA ARG A 61 -15.61 -15.13 -8.40
C ARG A 61 -14.29 -14.34 -8.37
N ALA A 62 -13.18 -15.02 -8.24
CA ALA A 62 -11.85 -14.40 -8.31
C ALA A 62 -11.68 -13.65 -9.63
N GLN A 63 -11.98 -14.28 -10.75
CA GLN A 63 -11.89 -13.67 -12.08
C GLN A 63 -12.78 -12.43 -12.20
N LYS A 64 -14.04 -12.49 -11.73
CA LYS A 64 -14.96 -11.36 -11.72
C LYS A 64 -14.33 -10.14 -11.03
N PHE A 65 -13.89 -10.30 -9.78
CA PHE A 65 -13.34 -9.17 -9.01
C PHE A 65 -12.00 -8.68 -9.55
N LEU A 66 -11.12 -9.57 -9.99
CA LEU A 66 -9.85 -9.15 -10.59
C LEU A 66 -10.04 -8.39 -11.91
N THR A 67 -11.04 -8.73 -12.71
CA THR A 67 -11.39 -7.97 -13.93
C THR A 67 -11.87 -6.56 -13.58
N GLU A 68 -12.72 -6.43 -12.58
CA GLU A 68 -13.17 -5.13 -12.07
C GLU A 68 -12.02 -4.29 -11.48
N CYS A 69 -11.06 -4.96 -10.82
CA CYS A 69 -9.84 -4.31 -10.34
C CYS A 69 -9.02 -3.73 -11.49
N VAL A 70 -8.75 -4.51 -12.52
CA VAL A 70 -7.97 -4.05 -13.70
C VAL A 70 -8.64 -2.84 -14.35
N THR A 71 -9.95 -2.92 -14.60
CA THR A 71 -10.70 -1.80 -15.18
C THR A 71 -10.62 -0.53 -14.34
N ALA A 72 -10.72 -0.67 -13.02
CA ALA A 72 -10.63 0.46 -12.11
C ALA A 72 -9.21 1.06 -12.08
N CYS A 73 -8.17 0.22 -12.10
CA CYS A 73 -6.77 0.67 -12.22
C CYS A 73 -6.54 1.45 -13.53
N GLU A 74 -7.01 0.93 -14.66
CA GLU A 74 -6.90 1.60 -15.96
C GLU A 74 -7.58 2.98 -15.95
N ASN A 75 -8.75 3.10 -15.31
CA ASN A 75 -9.42 4.39 -15.16
C ASN A 75 -8.59 5.39 -14.36
N VAL A 76 -7.92 4.96 -13.29
CA VAL A 76 -7.03 5.83 -12.50
C VAL A 76 -5.78 6.20 -13.29
N MET A 77 -5.15 5.24 -13.97
CA MET A 77 -3.96 5.49 -14.80
C MET A 77 -4.24 6.51 -15.90
N ASN A 78 -5.43 6.45 -16.50
CA ASN A 78 -5.86 7.38 -17.55
C ASN A 78 -6.34 8.74 -17.01
N ALA A 79 -6.43 8.93 -15.70
CA ALA A 79 -6.89 10.18 -15.09
C ALA A 79 -5.80 11.28 -14.99
N GLY A 80 -4.54 10.96 -15.39
CA GLY A 80 -3.44 11.91 -15.45
C GLY A 80 -2.61 12.01 -14.17
N TYR A 81 -2.62 10.99 -13.34
CA TYR A 81 -1.70 10.87 -12.21
C TYR A 81 -0.34 10.37 -12.70
N GLU A 82 0.73 10.86 -12.08
CA GLU A 82 2.11 10.51 -12.41
C GLU A 82 2.86 10.11 -11.14
N LEU A 83 3.79 9.17 -11.25
CA LEU A 83 4.64 8.80 -10.13
C LEU A 83 5.58 9.95 -9.77
N GLY A 84 5.69 10.25 -8.48
CA GLY A 84 6.62 11.24 -7.97
C GLY A 84 8.08 10.78 -8.10
N ASN A 85 8.98 11.75 -8.25
CA ASN A 85 10.42 11.47 -8.37
C ASN A 85 11.12 11.31 -7.01
N ASP A 86 10.47 11.70 -5.93
CA ASP A 86 11.02 11.61 -4.57
C ASP A 86 10.03 10.89 -3.65
N TYR A 87 10.35 9.63 -3.35
CA TYR A 87 9.55 8.79 -2.48
C TYR A 87 9.40 9.37 -1.07
N GLN A 88 10.48 9.90 -0.50
CA GLN A 88 10.46 10.47 0.85
C GLN A 88 9.63 11.75 0.90
N ALA A 89 9.77 12.62 -0.09
CA ALA A 89 9.00 13.86 -0.16
C ALA A 89 7.48 13.61 -0.27
N THR A 90 7.05 12.53 -0.92
CA THR A 90 5.63 12.15 -1.00
C THR A 90 5.03 11.93 0.39
N TYR A 91 5.78 11.33 1.32
CA TYR A 91 5.29 11.02 2.67
C TYR A 91 5.62 12.09 3.72
N ASN A 92 6.63 12.90 3.51
CA ASN A 92 7.10 13.92 4.46
C ASN A 92 6.69 15.36 4.07
N SER A 93 5.90 15.53 3.03
CA SER A 93 5.44 16.86 2.58
C SER A 93 4.41 17.46 3.56
N VAL A 94 4.55 18.74 3.83
CA VAL A 94 3.57 19.51 4.62
C VAL A 94 2.22 19.61 3.91
N SER A 95 2.24 19.64 2.57
CA SER A 95 1.04 19.68 1.74
C SER A 95 1.17 18.71 0.55
N LEU A 96 0.15 17.93 0.32
CA LEU A 96 0.06 16.98 -0.79
C LEU A 96 -0.79 17.50 -1.97
N SER A 97 -1.28 18.74 -1.91
CA SER A 97 -2.20 19.28 -2.91
C SER A 97 -1.61 19.33 -4.32
N SER A 98 -0.32 19.64 -4.45
CA SER A 98 0.41 19.72 -5.72
C SER A 98 1.14 18.43 -6.10
N ASN A 99 1.14 17.41 -5.24
CA ASN A 99 1.83 16.17 -5.53
C ASN A 99 1.10 15.38 -6.64
N PRO A 100 1.72 15.07 -7.79
CA PRO A 100 1.06 14.44 -8.93
C PRO A 100 0.65 12.99 -8.68
N GLU A 101 1.27 12.31 -7.71
CA GLU A 101 1.01 10.91 -7.37
C GLU A 101 -0.23 10.74 -6.48
N VAL A 102 -0.57 11.77 -5.69
CA VAL A 102 -1.62 11.67 -4.68
C VAL A 102 -3.01 11.84 -5.28
N ILE A 103 -3.84 10.82 -5.13
CA ILE A 103 -5.25 10.79 -5.58
C ILE A 103 -6.17 11.47 -4.57
N PHE A 104 -5.99 11.14 -3.29
CA PHE A 104 -6.79 11.66 -2.19
C PHE A 104 -5.95 11.76 -0.91
N PHE A 105 -6.17 12.82 -0.14
CA PHE A 105 -5.59 12.96 1.19
C PHE A 105 -6.51 13.72 2.12
N LYS A 106 -6.37 13.45 3.40
CA LYS A 106 -7.02 14.23 4.45
C LYS A 106 -6.08 15.35 4.88
N GLU A 107 -6.48 16.59 4.67
CA GLU A 107 -5.71 17.75 5.09
C GLU A 107 -5.79 17.90 6.61
N TYR A 108 -4.63 17.97 7.25
CA TYR A 108 -4.51 18.32 8.67
C TYR A 108 -4.06 19.77 8.79
N LYS A 109 -4.54 20.45 9.81
CA LYS A 109 -4.31 21.90 9.99
C LYS A 109 -4.08 22.21 11.46
N ASP A 110 -2.97 22.85 11.75
CA ASP A 110 -2.62 23.25 13.13
C ASP A 110 -3.78 23.98 13.82
N ASN A 111 -4.01 23.62 15.06
CA ASN A 111 -5.06 24.15 15.93
C ASN A 111 -6.52 23.93 15.45
N LEU A 112 -6.73 23.19 14.34
CA LEU A 112 -8.06 22.86 13.83
C LEU A 112 -8.27 21.35 13.70
N PHE A 113 -7.30 20.64 13.09
CA PHE A 113 -7.43 19.24 12.75
C PHE A 113 -6.05 18.57 12.79
N TYR A 114 -5.79 17.77 13.80
CA TYR A 114 -4.57 16.98 13.90
C TYR A 114 -4.89 15.59 14.46
N HIS A 115 -3.90 14.71 14.43
CA HIS A 115 -4.00 13.37 15.00
C HIS A 115 -2.81 13.11 15.92
N SER A 116 -2.96 12.12 16.80
CA SER A 116 -1.95 11.80 17.82
C SER A 116 -0.80 10.92 17.33
N LEU A 117 -0.73 10.56 16.04
CA LEU A 117 0.28 9.64 15.52
C LEU A 117 1.70 10.10 15.83
N ILE A 118 1.97 11.40 15.73
CA ILE A 118 3.28 11.97 16.05
C ILE A 118 3.74 11.66 17.48
N ALA A 119 2.80 11.59 18.44
CA ALA A 119 3.11 11.23 19.81
C ALA A 119 3.57 9.77 19.96
N TYR A 120 3.16 8.90 19.06
CA TYR A 120 3.52 7.47 19.08
C TYR A 120 4.74 7.13 18.24
N THR A 121 5.11 7.98 17.29
CA THR A 121 6.23 7.75 16.38
C THR A 121 7.47 8.57 16.70
N CYS A 122 7.30 9.82 17.17
CA CYS A 122 8.39 10.79 17.31
C CYS A 122 8.62 11.26 18.75
N SER A 123 7.86 10.78 19.73
CA SER A 123 8.04 11.17 21.15
C SER A 123 8.78 10.09 21.93
N SER A 124 9.04 10.37 23.21
CA SER A 124 9.69 9.44 24.15
C SER A 124 8.95 8.10 24.31
N THR A 125 7.74 7.98 23.81
CA THR A 125 6.91 6.77 23.86
C THR A 125 6.94 5.94 22.59
N GLN A 126 7.92 6.09 21.73
CA GLN A 126 8.09 5.38 20.43
C GLN A 126 7.64 3.91 20.51
N ILE A 127 6.34 3.68 20.29
CA ILE A 127 5.71 2.35 20.40
C ILE A 127 5.24 1.83 19.03
N SER A 128 5.49 2.59 17.99
CA SER A 128 5.14 2.23 16.61
C SER A 128 6.41 2.00 15.80
N GLY A 129 6.44 0.92 15.05
CA GLY A 129 7.54 0.58 14.18
C GLY A 129 7.09 -0.33 13.05
N MET A 130 7.97 -0.55 12.09
CA MET A 130 7.74 -1.46 10.99
C MET A 130 7.75 -2.91 11.49
N THR A 131 6.79 -3.72 11.05
CA THR A 131 6.83 -5.16 11.32
C THR A 131 7.93 -5.83 10.49
N LYS A 132 8.41 -6.99 10.96
CA LYS A 132 9.38 -7.78 10.20
C LYS A 132 8.84 -8.17 8.81
N ASP A 133 7.59 -8.54 8.71
CA ASP A 133 6.95 -8.90 7.44
C ASP A 133 6.92 -7.71 6.47
N ALA A 134 6.63 -6.50 6.96
CA ALA A 134 6.69 -5.28 6.14
C ALA A 134 8.12 -4.98 5.67
N PHE A 135 9.11 -5.18 6.55
CA PHE A 135 10.53 -5.06 6.19
C PHE A 135 10.92 -6.10 5.11
N ASP A 136 10.54 -7.34 5.29
CA ASP A 136 10.86 -8.43 4.37
C ASP A 136 10.14 -8.31 3.02
N ALA A 137 9.03 -7.57 2.95
CA ALA A 137 8.34 -7.28 1.70
C ALA A 137 9.12 -6.35 0.76
N TYR A 138 10.08 -5.57 1.27
CA TYR A 138 11.00 -4.83 0.40
C TYR A 138 11.93 -5.80 -0.31
N LEU A 139 11.92 -5.78 -1.63
CA LEU A 139 12.74 -6.66 -2.45
C LEU A 139 14.23 -6.28 -2.38
N PHE A 140 15.09 -7.18 -2.80
CA PHE A 140 16.51 -6.89 -2.97
C PHE A 140 16.74 -5.99 -4.20
N LYS A 141 17.94 -5.43 -4.35
CA LYS A 141 18.29 -4.58 -5.49
C LYS A 141 18.14 -5.27 -6.84
N ASP A 142 18.24 -6.59 -6.87
CA ASP A 142 17.99 -7.42 -8.06
C ASP A 142 16.48 -7.65 -8.35
N GLY A 143 15.59 -7.02 -7.59
CA GLY A 143 14.14 -7.13 -7.74
C GLY A 143 13.53 -8.44 -7.23
N LYS A 144 14.27 -9.22 -6.43
CA LYS A 144 13.83 -10.54 -5.97
C LYS A 144 13.62 -10.58 -4.45
N PRO A 145 12.74 -11.48 -3.95
CA PRO A 145 12.63 -11.75 -2.53
C PRO A 145 13.84 -12.57 -2.02
N LEU A 146 14.00 -12.63 -0.69
CA LEU A 146 15.11 -13.33 -0.03
C LEU A 146 15.35 -14.76 -0.56
N ALA A 147 14.30 -15.50 -0.85
CA ALA A 147 14.43 -16.90 -1.32
C ALA A 147 15.06 -17.03 -2.72
N LEU A 148 15.00 -15.98 -3.54
CA LEU A 148 15.37 -16.00 -4.97
C LEU A 148 16.51 -15.04 -5.32
N THR A 149 16.91 -14.16 -4.39
CA THR A 149 17.94 -13.15 -4.65
C THR A 149 19.32 -13.79 -4.88
N SER A 150 20.10 -13.17 -5.75
CA SER A 150 21.53 -13.45 -5.97
C SER A 150 22.45 -12.56 -5.11
N GLU A 151 21.90 -11.59 -4.39
CA GLU A 151 22.65 -10.77 -3.44
C GLU A 151 23.28 -11.64 -2.34
N ASN A 152 24.37 -11.14 -1.75
CA ASN A 152 25.09 -11.90 -0.75
C ASN A 152 24.24 -12.14 0.49
N LYS A 153 23.81 -13.37 0.69
CA LYS A 153 22.93 -13.77 1.79
C LYS A 153 23.62 -13.70 3.16
N SER A 154 24.94 -13.77 3.23
CA SER A 154 25.68 -13.63 4.49
C SER A 154 25.62 -12.22 5.07
N ASP A 155 25.37 -11.20 4.22
CA ASP A 155 25.23 -9.82 4.66
C ASP A 155 23.77 -9.44 4.97
N VAL A 156 22.82 -10.35 4.72
CA VAL A 156 21.41 -10.05 4.55
C VAL A 156 20.54 -10.44 5.76
N GLY A 157 21.08 -11.03 6.79
CA GLY A 157 20.21 -11.41 7.88
C GLY A 157 20.75 -12.45 8.84
N GLU A 158 22.04 -12.55 8.99
CA GLU A 158 22.57 -13.26 10.15
C GLU A 158 22.45 -12.34 11.37
N GLU A 159 21.71 -12.82 12.35
CA GLU A 159 21.74 -12.26 13.70
C GLU A 159 23.18 -12.38 14.22
N ASP A 160 23.67 -11.35 14.89
CA ASP A 160 24.90 -11.47 15.66
C ASP A 160 24.68 -12.41 16.87
N ALA A 161 25.74 -12.65 17.65
CA ALA A 161 25.68 -13.52 18.83
C ALA A 161 24.64 -13.07 19.89
N ASP A 162 24.21 -11.82 19.82
CA ASP A 162 23.24 -11.19 20.72
C ASP A 162 21.83 -11.11 20.10
N GLY A 163 21.62 -11.65 18.89
CA GLY A 163 20.34 -11.67 18.19
C GLY A 163 20.00 -10.36 17.47
N ASN A 164 20.98 -9.49 17.20
CA ASN A 164 20.76 -8.23 16.52
C ASN A 164 21.11 -8.33 15.04
N TYR A 165 20.38 -7.61 14.19
CA TYR A 165 20.66 -7.45 12.77
C TYR A 165 21.46 -6.16 12.51
N SER A 166 22.40 -6.20 11.59
CA SER A 166 23.02 -4.98 11.09
C SER A 166 22.08 -4.27 10.10
N ILE A 167 21.30 -3.33 10.59
CA ILE A 167 20.36 -2.53 9.77
C ILE A 167 21.11 -1.85 8.61
N ALA A 168 22.28 -1.28 8.86
CA ALA A 168 23.07 -0.62 7.82
C ALA A 168 23.36 -1.56 6.64
N LYS A 169 23.83 -2.79 6.90
CA LYS A 169 24.06 -3.77 5.85
C LYS A 169 22.80 -4.20 5.11
N LEU A 170 21.70 -4.38 5.84
CA LEU A 170 20.41 -4.74 5.26
C LEU A 170 19.90 -3.65 4.30
N LEU A 171 20.12 -2.37 4.62
CA LEU A 171 19.74 -1.25 3.78
C LEU A 171 20.59 -1.16 2.50
N GLU A 172 21.83 -1.63 2.55
CA GLU A 172 22.73 -1.61 1.38
C GLU A 172 22.32 -2.57 0.27
N VAL A 173 21.61 -3.65 0.58
CA VAL A 173 21.26 -4.71 -0.39
C VAL A 173 19.80 -4.72 -0.79
N ARG A 174 18.96 -3.95 -0.10
CA ARG A 174 17.51 -3.84 -0.36
C ARG A 174 17.16 -2.68 -1.28
N ASP A 175 15.92 -2.63 -1.71
CA ASP A 175 15.32 -1.50 -2.42
C ASP A 175 15.59 -0.19 -1.65
N ALA A 176 16.07 0.82 -2.35
CA ALA A 176 16.47 2.11 -1.74
C ALA A 176 15.32 2.82 -0.99
N ARG A 177 14.06 2.46 -1.28
CA ARG A 177 12.90 2.99 -0.56
C ARG A 177 12.87 2.53 0.89
N LEU A 178 13.43 1.38 1.22
CA LEU A 178 13.52 0.93 2.60
C LEU A 178 14.32 1.93 3.45
N ALA A 179 15.50 2.36 2.97
CA ALA A 179 16.33 3.37 3.64
C ALA A 179 15.67 4.76 3.73
N LYS A 180 14.61 5.01 2.96
CA LYS A 180 13.80 6.23 3.02
C LYS A 180 12.57 6.10 3.94
N THR A 181 12.28 4.89 4.39
CA THR A 181 11.12 4.58 5.23
C THR A 181 11.50 4.43 6.69
N ILE A 182 12.68 3.91 6.97
CA ILE A 182 13.21 3.73 8.33
C ILE A 182 14.37 4.69 8.56
N ASP A 183 14.43 5.27 9.76
CA ASP A 183 15.44 6.22 10.22
C ASP A 183 16.42 5.52 11.16
#